data_312fd978ae3343341b1dc4bbcc71e901
#
_entry.id   312fd978ae3343341b1dc4bbcc71e901
#
_cell.length_a   1.000
_cell.length_b   1.000
_cell.length_c   1.000
_cell.angle_alpha   90.00
_cell.angle_beta   90.00
_cell.angle_gamma   90.00
#
_symmetry.space_group_name_H-M   'P 1'
#
loop_
_entity.id
_entity.type
_entity.pdbx_description
1 polymer ?
#
loop_
_entity_poly.entity_id
_entity_poly.type
_entity_poly.pdbx_seq_one_letter_code
_entity_poly.pdbx_strand_id
1 'polypeptide(L)'
;MNGVTNQEGKKSMALQFISGNSISDRTAVMYETICAQACRHPDKNYIFLVPEQATLQVQRELSAVHPDHVLGNIDVVSFGRLAHRLLNEQAGKQAVLLDDTGKSMILRRIAGKEKQSLEVFGRNLNQSGFIQELKSVISEFSAYKVTSEVLEGVLPTLEKRPALQKKLRDIEKVYTSFYKELGEEYLTAEELLGVLSRLV
;
A
#
# COMPACT_ATOMS: atom_id res chain seq x y z
N MET A 1 -4.21 -49.71 -23.69
CA MET A 1 -4.17 -49.59 -22.22
C MET A 1 -3.02 -48.67 -21.83
N ASN A 2 -3.25 -47.39 -21.72
CA ASN A 2 -2.31 -46.48 -21.14
C ASN A 2 -3.08 -45.58 -20.17
N GLY A 3 -2.87 -45.84 -18.89
CA GLY A 3 -3.44 -45.10 -17.78
C GLY A 3 -2.83 -43.72 -17.70
N VAL A 4 -3.67 -42.71 -17.83
CA VAL A 4 -3.32 -41.31 -17.54
C VAL A 4 -3.57 -41.14 -16.06
N THR A 5 -2.51 -41.10 -15.28
CA THR A 5 -2.52 -40.76 -13.87
C THR A 5 -2.83 -39.26 -13.74
N ASN A 6 -3.96 -38.94 -13.17
CA ASN A 6 -4.41 -37.61 -12.84
C ASN A 6 -3.55 -37.09 -11.69
N GLN A 7 -2.52 -36.30 -11.98
CA GLN A 7 -1.82 -35.51 -10.98
C GLN A 7 -2.67 -34.26 -10.70
N GLU A 8 -3.22 -34.20 -9.51
CA GLU A 8 -3.85 -32.99 -8.96
C GLU A 8 -2.90 -31.79 -9.09
N GLY A 9 -3.33 -30.81 -9.88
CA GLY A 9 -2.49 -29.74 -10.37
C GLY A 9 -2.04 -28.79 -9.25
N LYS A 10 -0.75 -28.74 -9.00
CA LYS A 10 -0.12 -27.52 -8.53
C LYS A 10 -0.53 -26.39 -9.47
N LYS A 11 -1.28 -25.39 -8.97
CA LYS A 11 -1.54 -24.15 -9.70
C LYS A 11 -0.19 -23.52 -10.03
N SER A 12 0.27 -23.70 -11.26
CA SER A 12 1.48 -23.04 -11.76
C SER A 12 1.14 -21.56 -11.95
N MET A 13 1.74 -20.71 -11.15
CA MET A 13 1.70 -19.27 -11.42
C MET A 13 2.58 -19.00 -12.65
N ALA A 14 1.95 -18.54 -13.75
CA ALA A 14 2.67 -18.10 -14.93
C ALA A 14 2.78 -16.58 -14.92
N LEU A 15 4.02 -16.06 -15.04
CA LEU A 15 4.29 -14.64 -15.19
C LEU A 15 4.60 -14.35 -16.65
N GLN A 16 3.90 -13.38 -17.23
CA GLN A 16 4.10 -12.91 -18.59
C GLN A 16 4.48 -11.44 -18.59
N PHE A 17 5.54 -11.08 -19.33
CA PHE A 17 5.96 -9.70 -19.53
C PHE A 17 5.61 -9.26 -20.95
N ILE A 18 5.02 -8.06 -21.07
CA ILE A 18 4.79 -7.38 -22.33
C ILE A 18 5.80 -6.24 -22.44
N SER A 19 6.77 -6.39 -23.34
CA SER A 19 7.81 -5.39 -23.59
C SER A 19 7.73 -4.85 -25.00
N GLY A 20 8.17 -3.61 -25.20
CA GLY A 20 8.19 -2.94 -26.50
C GLY A 20 8.91 -1.60 -26.41
N ASN A 21 9.20 -0.99 -27.57
CA ASN A 21 9.74 0.37 -27.64
C ASN A 21 8.63 1.40 -27.33
N SER A 22 9.00 2.68 -27.28
CA SER A 22 8.05 3.77 -26.97
C SER A 22 6.94 3.97 -28.00
N ILE A 23 7.09 3.41 -29.20
CA ILE A 23 6.14 3.53 -30.32
C ILE A 23 5.13 2.36 -30.29
N SER A 24 5.49 1.24 -29.65
CA SER A 24 4.60 0.09 -29.56
C SER A 24 3.43 0.35 -28.61
N ASP A 25 2.22 0.11 -29.09
CA ASP A 25 1.02 0.24 -28.26
C ASP A 25 0.83 -1.00 -27.36
N ARG A 26 1.60 -1.05 -26.28
CA ARG A 26 1.52 -2.12 -25.28
C ARG A 26 0.18 -2.15 -24.58
N THR A 27 -0.44 -0.98 -24.42
CA THR A 27 -1.73 -0.84 -23.74
C THR A 27 -2.84 -1.48 -24.56
N ALA A 28 -2.87 -1.26 -25.88
CA ALA A 28 -3.84 -1.92 -26.77
C ALA A 28 -3.70 -3.45 -26.72
N VAL A 29 -2.47 -3.97 -26.77
CA VAL A 29 -2.23 -5.42 -26.67
C VAL A 29 -2.73 -5.98 -25.34
N MET A 30 -2.54 -5.25 -24.23
CA MET A 30 -3.06 -5.67 -22.92
C MET A 30 -4.58 -5.69 -22.88
N TYR A 31 -5.24 -4.66 -23.43
CA TYR A 31 -6.71 -4.57 -23.46
C TYR A 31 -7.32 -5.66 -24.32
N GLU A 32 -6.80 -5.86 -25.53
CA GLU A 32 -7.24 -6.93 -26.42
C GLU A 32 -7.05 -8.31 -25.79
N THR A 33 -5.91 -8.53 -25.14
CA THR A 33 -5.62 -9.81 -24.48
C THR A 33 -6.58 -10.10 -23.35
N ILE A 34 -6.82 -9.14 -22.45
CA ILE A 34 -7.71 -9.35 -21.32
C ILE A 34 -9.18 -9.49 -21.75
N CYS A 35 -9.64 -8.68 -22.71
CA CYS A 35 -10.99 -8.80 -23.25
C CYS A 35 -11.20 -10.16 -23.93
N ALA A 36 -10.24 -10.62 -24.75
CA ALA A 36 -10.31 -11.94 -25.38
C ALA A 36 -10.33 -13.08 -24.36
N GLN A 37 -9.58 -13.00 -23.28
CA GLN A 37 -9.58 -13.99 -22.22
C GLN A 37 -10.88 -13.95 -21.39
N ALA A 38 -11.40 -12.78 -21.10
CA ALA A 38 -12.65 -12.60 -20.38
C ALA A 38 -13.85 -13.19 -21.15
N CYS A 39 -13.89 -12.94 -22.46
CA CYS A 39 -14.93 -13.54 -23.34
C CYS A 39 -14.81 -15.07 -23.43
N ARG A 40 -13.59 -15.63 -23.47
CA ARG A 40 -13.37 -17.09 -23.57
C ARG A 40 -13.70 -17.82 -22.26
N HIS A 41 -13.54 -17.16 -21.13
CA HIS A 41 -13.69 -17.75 -19.80
C HIS A 41 -14.57 -16.87 -18.91
N PRO A 42 -15.89 -16.83 -19.17
CA PRO A 42 -16.82 -15.98 -18.42
C PRO A 42 -16.99 -16.43 -16.94
N ASP A 43 -16.57 -17.65 -16.62
CA ASP A 43 -16.53 -18.23 -15.28
C ASP A 43 -15.38 -17.69 -14.41
N LYS A 44 -14.42 -16.97 -14.99
CA LYS A 44 -13.26 -16.41 -14.28
C LYS A 44 -13.38 -14.92 -14.11
N ASN A 45 -12.91 -14.43 -12.97
CA ASN A 45 -12.77 -12.99 -12.74
C ASN A 45 -11.36 -12.53 -13.08
N TYR A 46 -11.25 -11.45 -13.84
CA TYR A 46 -10.00 -10.84 -14.23
C TYR A 46 -9.81 -9.53 -13.49
N ILE A 47 -8.65 -9.34 -12.88
CA ILE A 47 -8.30 -8.12 -12.18
C ILE A 47 -7.29 -7.34 -13.01
N PHE A 48 -7.65 -6.12 -13.41
CA PHE A 48 -6.77 -5.21 -14.12
C PHE A 48 -6.30 -4.11 -13.17
N LEU A 49 -5.04 -4.20 -12.73
CA LEU A 49 -4.45 -3.29 -11.76
C LEU A 49 -3.90 -2.03 -12.44
N VAL A 50 -4.31 -0.87 -11.95
CA VAL A 50 -3.91 0.43 -12.47
C VAL A 50 -3.65 1.43 -11.33
N PRO A 51 -2.92 2.53 -11.58
CA PRO A 51 -2.89 3.65 -10.64
C PRO A 51 -4.28 4.20 -10.36
N GLU A 52 -4.52 4.68 -9.14
CA GLU A 52 -5.83 5.19 -8.68
C GLU A 52 -6.44 6.19 -9.67
N GLN A 53 -5.62 7.15 -10.13
CA GLN A 53 -6.06 8.23 -11.04
C GLN A 53 -6.46 7.73 -12.42
N ALA A 54 -5.95 6.58 -12.86
CA ALA A 54 -6.20 6.01 -14.19
C ALA A 54 -7.44 5.11 -14.24
N THR A 55 -8.02 4.75 -13.09
CA THR A 55 -9.08 3.72 -13.01
C THR A 55 -10.25 4.02 -13.94
N LEU A 56 -10.80 5.23 -13.92
CA LEU A 56 -11.96 5.59 -14.73
C LEU A 56 -11.63 5.65 -16.23
N GLN A 57 -10.46 6.15 -16.57
CA GLN A 57 -10.01 6.20 -17.95
C GLN A 57 -9.86 4.79 -18.54
N VAL A 58 -9.18 3.91 -17.81
CA VAL A 58 -8.96 2.51 -18.24
C VAL A 58 -10.28 1.75 -18.33
N GLN A 59 -11.24 1.96 -17.42
CA GLN A 59 -12.57 1.37 -17.54
C GLN A 59 -13.27 1.76 -18.86
N ARG A 60 -13.21 3.04 -19.23
CA ARG A 60 -13.79 3.53 -20.50
C ARG A 60 -13.09 2.94 -21.72
N GLU A 61 -11.76 2.89 -21.71
CA GLU A 61 -10.96 2.36 -22.80
C GLU A 61 -11.17 0.84 -22.98
N LEU A 62 -11.17 0.06 -21.87
CA LEU A 62 -11.49 -1.37 -21.90
C LEU A 62 -12.91 -1.64 -22.39
N SER A 63 -13.89 -0.87 -21.92
CA SER A 63 -15.28 -0.99 -22.38
C SER A 63 -15.43 -0.67 -23.89
N ALA A 64 -14.61 0.25 -24.41
CA ALA A 64 -14.61 0.54 -25.85
C ALA A 64 -14.01 -0.58 -26.71
N VAL A 65 -13.04 -1.32 -26.17
CA VAL A 65 -12.37 -2.46 -26.85
C VAL A 65 -13.18 -3.76 -26.71
N HIS A 66 -13.93 -3.91 -25.60
CA HIS A 66 -14.71 -5.13 -25.37
C HIS A 66 -15.85 -5.27 -26.41
N PRO A 67 -16.09 -6.46 -27.01
CA PRO A 67 -17.09 -6.66 -28.04
C PRO A 67 -18.50 -6.20 -27.65
N ASP A 68 -18.87 -6.42 -26.40
CA ASP A 68 -20.20 -6.07 -25.89
C ASP A 68 -20.25 -4.68 -25.23
N HIS A 69 -19.15 -3.92 -25.30
CA HIS A 69 -19.00 -2.59 -24.66
C HIS A 69 -19.27 -2.59 -23.15
N VAL A 70 -19.00 -3.71 -22.48
CA VAL A 70 -19.14 -3.86 -21.02
C VAL A 70 -17.85 -4.41 -20.44
N LEU A 71 -17.63 -4.24 -19.14
CA LEU A 71 -16.45 -4.82 -18.47
C LEU A 71 -16.70 -6.29 -18.08
N GLY A 72 -17.97 -6.70 -17.92
CA GLY A 72 -18.32 -8.08 -17.60
C GLY A 72 -17.61 -8.58 -16.34
N ASN A 73 -16.76 -9.58 -16.53
CA ASN A 73 -15.94 -10.21 -15.50
C ASN A 73 -14.53 -9.60 -15.36
N ILE A 74 -14.30 -8.39 -15.93
CA ILE A 74 -13.06 -7.62 -15.77
C ILE A 74 -13.26 -6.55 -14.70
N ASP A 75 -12.46 -6.61 -13.65
CA ASP A 75 -12.49 -5.65 -12.55
C ASP A 75 -11.25 -4.74 -12.62
N VAL A 76 -11.46 -3.45 -12.88
CA VAL A 76 -10.38 -2.45 -12.97
C VAL A 76 -10.24 -1.77 -11.63
N VAL A 77 -9.17 -2.06 -10.92
CA VAL A 77 -8.95 -1.60 -9.55
C VAL A 77 -7.54 -1.07 -9.32
N SER A 78 -7.40 -0.19 -8.35
CA SER A 78 -6.08 0.20 -7.83
C SER A 78 -5.58 -0.81 -6.80
N PHE A 79 -4.28 -0.78 -6.50
CA PHE A 79 -3.71 -1.59 -5.42
C PHE A 79 -4.40 -1.34 -4.08
N GLY A 80 -4.75 -0.09 -3.78
CA GLY A 80 -5.45 0.28 -2.56
C GLY A 80 -6.84 -0.36 -2.48
N ARG A 81 -7.62 -0.30 -3.55
CA ARG A 81 -8.96 -0.92 -3.62
C ARG A 81 -8.89 -2.45 -3.54
N LEU A 82 -7.93 -3.05 -4.23
CA LEU A 82 -7.73 -4.50 -4.18
C LEU A 82 -7.38 -4.95 -2.76
N ALA A 83 -6.44 -4.28 -2.12
CA ALA A 83 -6.04 -4.63 -0.76
C ALA A 83 -7.19 -4.47 0.24
N HIS A 84 -7.96 -3.38 0.14
CA HIS A 84 -9.14 -3.17 0.98
C HIS A 84 -10.20 -4.27 0.78
N ARG A 85 -10.45 -4.68 -0.46
CA ARG A 85 -11.37 -5.77 -0.79
C ARG A 85 -10.91 -7.10 -0.18
N LEU A 86 -9.63 -7.45 -0.37
CA LEU A 86 -9.08 -8.70 0.17
C LEU A 86 -9.06 -8.72 1.71
N LEU A 87 -8.79 -7.58 2.33
CA LEU A 87 -8.89 -7.45 3.79
C LEU A 87 -10.31 -7.70 4.28
N ASN A 88 -11.31 -7.12 3.63
CA ASN A 88 -12.71 -7.33 4.00
C ASN A 88 -13.17 -8.78 3.78
N GLU A 89 -12.64 -9.47 2.78
CA GLU A 89 -12.99 -10.87 2.48
C GLU A 89 -12.32 -11.87 3.44
N GLN A 90 -11.08 -11.60 3.88
CA GLN A 90 -10.32 -12.55 4.70
C GLN A 90 -10.36 -12.26 6.20
N ALA A 91 -10.55 -11.03 6.58
CA ALA A 91 -10.50 -10.65 7.98
C ALA A 91 -11.91 -10.62 8.57
N GLY A 92 -12.25 -11.57 9.42
CA GLY A 92 -13.34 -11.42 10.38
C GLY A 92 -13.14 -10.26 11.38
N LYS A 93 -12.03 -9.52 11.26
CA LYS A 93 -11.70 -8.26 11.92
C LYS A 93 -11.51 -7.19 10.84
N GLN A 94 -12.40 -6.23 10.80
CA GLN A 94 -12.30 -5.05 9.94
C GLN A 94 -11.15 -4.17 10.44
N ALA A 95 -9.97 -4.30 9.84
CA ALA A 95 -8.94 -3.30 10.03
C ALA A 95 -9.39 -1.99 9.34
N VAL A 96 -9.46 -0.91 10.09
CA VAL A 96 -9.87 0.39 9.59
C VAL A 96 -8.68 1.06 8.91
N LEU A 97 -8.83 1.39 7.62
CA LEU A 97 -7.81 2.16 6.91
C LEU A 97 -7.78 3.60 7.46
N LEU A 98 -6.63 3.97 8.00
CA LEU A 98 -6.42 5.29 8.59
C LEU A 98 -6.08 6.29 7.47
N ASP A 99 -6.93 7.30 7.31
CA ASP A 99 -6.68 8.40 6.40
C ASP A 99 -5.68 9.42 6.97
N ASP A 100 -5.33 10.41 6.17
CA ASP A 100 -4.40 11.49 6.54
C ASP A 100 -4.88 12.32 7.74
N THR A 101 -6.20 12.47 7.90
CA THR A 101 -6.80 13.18 9.02
C THR A 101 -6.66 12.36 10.29
N GLY A 102 -7.00 11.09 10.24
CA GLY A 102 -6.85 10.15 11.34
C GLY A 102 -5.38 10.04 11.81
N LYS A 103 -4.43 9.93 10.88
CA LYS A 103 -2.98 9.97 11.21
C LYS A 103 -2.63 11.25 11.98
N SER A 104 -3.09 12.41 11.49
CA SER A 104 -2.82 13.69 12.14
C SER A 104 -3.44 13.79 13.54
N MET A 105 -4.63 13.22 13.76
CA MET A 105 -5.28 13.18 15.07
C MET A 105 -4.51 12.29 16.06
N ILE A 106 -4.10 11.10 15.65
CA ILE A 106 -3.29 10.20 16.48
C ILE A 106 -1.97 10.86 16.83
N LEU A 107 -1.26 11.46 15.86
CA LEU A 107 0.00 12.14 16.10
C LEU A 107 -0.14 13.33 17.06
N ARG A 108 -1.21 14.12 16.96
CA ARG A 108 -1.49 15.19 17.93
C ARG A 108 -1.71 14.64 19.35
N ARG A 109 -2.42 13.54 19.47
CA ARG A 109 -2.65 12.87 20.78
C ARG A 109 -1.34 12.37 21.38
N ILE A 110 -0.48 11.72 20.58
CA ILE A 110 0.83 11.22 21.00
C ILE A 110 1.74 12.39 21.39
N ALA A 111 1.80 13.41 20.53
CA ALA A 111 2.58 14.62 20.79
C ALA A 111 2.19 15.28 22.11
N GLY A 112 0.90 15.33 22.44
CA GLY A 112 0.41 15.82 23.71
C GLY A 112 0.85 14.98 24.92
N LYS A 113 0.81 13.64 24.78
CA LYS A 113 1.25 12.69 25.82
C LYS A 113 2.76 12.74 26.04
N GLU A 114 3.52 12.77 24.96
CA GLU A 114 4.98 12.68 24.96
C GLU A 114 5.70 14.02 25.10
N LYS A 115 4.96 15.12 25.23
CA LYS A 115 5.52 16.50 25.24
C LYS A 115 6.70 16.68 26.20
N GLN A 116 6.66 16.05 27.37
CA GLN A 116 7.71 16.19 28.38
C GLN A 116 8.91 15.27 28.13
N SER A 117 8.73 14.19 27.35
CA SER A 117 9.78 13.22 27.05
C SER A 117 10.60 13.59 25.81
N LEU A 118 10.12 14.58 25.00
CA LEU A 118 10.79 15.02 23.78
C LEU A 118 11.77 16.13 24.08
N GLU A 119 13.04 15.94 23.68
CA GLU A 119 14.14 16.87 23.98
C GLU A 119 14.09 18.12 23.09
N VAL A 120 13.77 17.98 21.80
CA VAL A 120 13.82 19.05 20.79
C VAL A 120 12.41 19.50 20.42
N PHE A 121 11.52 18.57 20.14
CA PHE A 121 10.21 18.84 19.55
C PHE A 121 9.14 19.23 20.58
N GLY A 122 9.35 18.96 21.87
CA GLY A 122 8.36 19.24 22.91
C GLY A 122 7.83 20.68 22.92
N ARG A 123 8.64 21.66 22.48
CA ARG A 123 8.24 23.09 22.37
C ARG A 123 7.48 23.42 21.07
N ASN A 124 7.66 22.64 20.02
CA ASN A 124 7.14 22.91 18.68
C ASN A 124 5.85 22.17 18.36
N LEU A 125 5.40 21.28 19.23
CA LEU A 125 4.24 20.41 19.02
C LEU A 125 2.92 21.16 18.73
N ASN A 126 2.80 22.40 19.20
CA ASN A 126 1.61 23.23 18.99
C ASN A 126 1.65 24.06 17.70
N GLN A 127 2.75 24.02 16.96
CA GLN A 127 2.85 24.75 15.69
C GLN A 127 2.06 24.01 14.60
N SER A 128 1.25 24.74 13.84
CA SER A 128 0.31 24.16 12.87
C SER A 128 0.97 23.31 11.77
N GLY A 129 2.19 23.63 11.37
CA GLY A 129 2.96 22.86 10.37
C GLY A 129 3.68 21.64 10.91
N PHE A 130 3.98 21.62 12.21
CA PHE A 130 4.84 20.58 12.80
C PHE A 130 4.25 19.16 12.70
N ILE A 131 2.97 19.02 13.01
CA ILE A 131 2.28 17.72 12.91
C ILE A 131 2.25 17.22 11.45
N GLN A 132 2.13 18.13 10.49
CA GLN A 132 2.15 17.77 9.09
C GLN A 132 3.54 17.25 8.66
N GLU A 133 4.60 17.94 9.05
CA GLU A 133 5.98 17.50 8.80
C GLU A 133 6.26 16.14 9.47
N LEU A 134 5.86 15.99 10.72
CA LEU A 134 6.02 14.73 11.45
C LEU A 134 5.27 13.57 10.77
N LYS A 135 4.03 13.84 10.31
CA LYS A 135 3.26 12.86 9.53
C LYS A 135 3.99 12.45 8.26
N SER A 136 4.55 13.42 7.52
CA SER A 136 5.30 13.15 6.28
C SER A 136 6.52 12.27 6.55
N VAL A 137 7.28 12.56 7.60
CA VAL A 137 8.46 11.75 7.98
C VAL A 137 8.04 10.32 8.37
N ILE A 138 6.96 10.17 9.16
CA ILE A 138 6.47 8.85 9.56
C ILE A 138 5.98 8.04 8.35
N SER A 139 5.23 8.68 7.43
CA SER A 139 4.79 8.03 6.19
C SER A 139 5.97 7.61 5.31
N GLU A 140 7.01 8.45 5.22
CA GLU A 140 8.23 8.13 4.48
C GLU A 140 8.97 6.95 5.11
N PHE A 141 9.16 6.92 6.43
CA PHE A 141 9.76 5.79 7.13
C PHE A 141 8.99 4.50 6.89
N SER A 142 7.66 4.55 6.95
CA SER A 142 6.81 3.39 6.67
C SER A 142 6.95 2.91 5.23
N ALA A 143 6.93 3.82 4.26
CA ALA A 143 7.08 3.49 2.83
C ALA A 143 8.42 2.81 2.53
N TYR A 144 9.49 3.24 3.20
CA TYR A 144 10.83 2.63 3.06
C TYR A 144 11.10 1.49 4.05
N LYS A 145 10.09 1.06 4.82
CA LYS A 145 10.20 -0.01 5.83
C LYS A 145 11.32 0.25 6.87
N VAL A 146 11.50 1.52 7.22
CA VAL A 146 12.40 1.91 8.31
C VAL A 146 11.70 1.55 9.63
N THR A 147 12.27 0.62 10.38
CA THR A 147 11.73 0.18 11.69
C THR A 147 12.41 0.94 12.83
N SER A 148 11.85 0.83 14.05
CA SER A 148 12.45 1.41 15.25
C SER A 148 13.87 0.87 15.50
N GLU A 149 14.10 -0.42 15.23
CA GLU A 149 15.42 -1.05 15.38
C GLU A 149 16.45 -0.44 14.42
N VAL A 150 16.04 -0.10 13.19
CA VAL A 150 16.91 0.59 12.22
C VAL A 150 17.24 1.99 12.71
N LEU A 151 16.26 2.73 13.24
CA LEU A 151 16.47 4.07 13.80
C LEU A 151 17.41 4.02 15.02
N GLU A 152 17.20 3.10 15.94
CA GLU A 152 18.07 2.88 17.11
C GLU A 152 19.50 2.53 16.67
N GLY A 153 19.68 1.69 15.65
CA GLY A 153 20.98 1.30 15.11
C GLY A 153 21.75 2.47 14.46
N VAL A 154 21.04 3.47 13.94
CA VAL A 154 21.67 4.68 13.34
C VAL A 154 22.08 5.71 14.39
N LEU A 155 21.39 5.78 15.54
CA LEU A 155 21.64 6.80 16.57
C LEU A 155 23.12 6.87 17.03
N PRO A 156 23.85 5.77 17.28
CA PRO A 156 25.26 5.82 17.66
C PRO A 156 26.16 6.43 16.57
N THR A 157 25.83 6.25 15.29
CA THR A 157 26.63 6.76 14.17
C THR A 157 26.60 8.29 14.07
N LEU A 158 25.64 8.92 14.76
CA LEU A 158 25.43 10.37 14.75
C LEU A 158 26.10 11.12 15.91
N GLU A 159 27.04 10.51 16.63
CA GLU A 159 27.75 11.15 17.76
C GLU A 159 28.36 12.50 17.39
N LYS A 160 28.89 12.65 16.17
CA LYS A 160 29.46 13.92 15.65
C LYS A 160 28.39 14.95 15.27
N ARG A 161 27.10 14.61 15.33
CA ARG A 161 25.97 15.48 14.97
C ARG A 161 24.88 15.47 16.06
N PRO A 162 25.18 15.97 17.26
CA PRO A 162 24.30 15.80 18.43
C PRO A 162 22.91 16.41 18.24
N ALA A 163 22.77 17.49 17.49
CA ALA A 163 21.47 18.09 17.19
C ALA A 163 20.59 17.18 16.34
N LEU A 164 21.17 16.49 15.34
CA LEU A 164 20.46 15.52 14.51
C LEU A 164 20.11 14.27 15.29
N GLN A 165 21.05 13.77 16.12
CA GLN A 165 20.82 12.62 16.97
C GLN A 165 19.62 12.83 17.91
N LYS A 166 19.52 14.01 18.56
CA LYS A 166 18.39 14.36 19.44
C LYS A 166 17.06 14.41 18.68
N LYS A 167 17.06 15.03 17.48
CA LYS A 167 15.87 15.07 16.61
C LYS A 167 15.41 13.67 16.21
N LEU A 168 16.35 12.81 15.81
CA LEU A 168 16.04 11.44 15.39
C LEU A 168 15.52 10.60 16.55
N ARG A 169 16.04 10.80 17.75
CA ARG A 169 15.54 10.15 18.98
C ARG A 169 14.10 10.57 19.29
N ASP A 170 13.78 11.84 19.13
CA ASP A 170 12.40 12.31 19.31
C ASP A 170 11.45 11.73 18.25
N ILE A 171 11.90 11.65 16.99
CA ILE A 171 11.12 11.04 15.90
C ILE A 171 10.89 9.56 16.20
N GLU A 172 11.93 8.81 16.61
CA GLU A 172 11.85 7.40 16.94
C GLU A 172 10.81 7.15 18.05
N LYS A 173 10.83 7.93 19.11
CA LYS A 173 9.84 7.84 20.21
C LYS A 173 8.42 8.04 19.71
N VAL A 174 8.18 9.07 18.88
CA VAL A 174 6.85 9.32 18.32
C VAL A 174 6.45 8.22 17.35
N TYR A 175 7.37 7.73 16.54
CA TYR A 175 7.16 6.65 15.59
C TYR A 175 6.74 5.36 16.29
N THR A 176 7.45 4.95 17.33
CA THR A 176 7.13 3.78 18.15
C THR A 176 5.78 3.93 18.85
N SER A 177 5.52 5.11 19.43
CA SER A 177 4.22 5.40 20.06
C SER A 177 3.08 5.41 19.05
N PHE A 178 3.32 5.87 17.81
CA PHE A 178 2.33 5.86 16.75
C PHE A 178 1.91 4.44 16.37
N TYR A 179 2.86 3.54 16.12
CA TYR A 179 2.55 2.16 15.80
C TYR A 179 1.93 1.39 16.96
N LYS A 180 2.33 1.71 18.18
CA LYS A 180 1.69 1.16 19.39
C LYS A 180 0.22 1.57 19.51
N GLU A 181 -0.10 2.82 19.15
CA GLU A 181 -1.46 3.35 19.21
C GLU A 181 -2.34 2.82 18.05
N LEU A 182 -1.75 2.51 16.89
CA LEU A 182 -2.44 1.86 15.77
C LEU A 182 -2.91 0.45 16.15
N GLY A 183 -2.08 -0.30 16.86
CA GLY A 183 -2.36 -1.69 17.23
C GLY A 183 -2.70 -2.56 16.02
N GLU A 184 -3.66 -3.47 16.19
CA GLU A 184 -4.20 -4.32 15.11
C GLU A 184 -5.47 -3.76 14.48
N GLU A 185 -6.01 -2.65 15.01
CA GLU A 185 -7.30 -2.09 14.60
C GLU A 185 -7.17 -1.18 13.39
N TYR A 186 -6.01 -0.54 13.22
CA TYR A 186 -5.78 0.43 12.16
C TYR A 186 -4.66 -0.01 11.23
N LEU A 187 -4.83 0.29 9.94
CA LEU A 187 -3.81 0.13 8.91
C LEU A 187 -3.55 1.46 8.22
N THR A 188 -2.30 1.74 7.93
CA THR A 188 -1.93 2.90 7.11
C THR A 188 -1.90 2.52 5.62
N ALA A 189 -2.02 3.52 4.75
CA ALA A 189 -1.93 3.28 3.30
C ALA A 189 -0.59 2.66 2.88
N GLU A 190 0.49 3.00 3.59
CA GLU A 190 1.84 2.47 3.35
C GLU A 190 1.96 0.98 3.71
N GLU A 191 1.24 0.54 4.74
CA GLU A 191 1.23 -0.87 5.17
C GLU A 191 0.34 -1.75 4.29
N LEU A 192 -0.62 -1.14 3.60
CA LEU A 192 -1.62 -1.83 2.79
C LEU A 192 -0.99 -2.74 1.72
N LEU A 193 0.07 -2.27 1.05
CA LEU A 193 0.81 -3.07 0.06
C LEU A 193 1.55 -4.24 0.70
N GLY A 194 2.07 -4.06 1.92
CA GLY A 194 2.71 -5.14 2.68
C GLY A 194 1.71 -6.21 3.10
N VAL A 195 0.48 -5.82 3.43
CA VAL A 195 -0.61 -6.77 3.72
C VAL A 195 -1.02 -7.48 2.44
N LEU A 196 -1.23 -6.76 1.34
CA LEU A 196 -1.58 -7.34 0.03
C LEU A 196 -0.55 -8.42 -0.39
N SER A 197 0.75 -8.14 -0.26
CA SER A 197 1.80 -9.09 -0.63
C SER A 197 1.84 -10.37 0.21
N ARG A 198 1.16 -10.39 1.35
CA ARG A 198 1.03 -11.59 2.20
C ARG A 198 -0.24 -12.37 1.95
N LEU A 199 -1.23 -11.73 1.32
CA LEU A 199 -2.54 -12.31 1.04
C LEU A 199 -2.62 -12.96 -0.37
N VAL A 200 -1.69 -12.59 -1.26
CA VAL A 200 -1.56 -13.12 -2.62
C VAL A 200 -0.45 -14.17 -2.66
#